data_49b9e7f4e21e7d5a6dd6722ef01d56cc
#
_entry.id   49b9e7f4e21e7d5a6dd6722ef01d56cc
#
_cell.length_a   1.000
_cell.length_b   1.000
_cell.length_c   1.000
_cell.angle_alpha   90.00
_cell.angle_beta   90.00
_cell.angle_gamma   90.00
#
_symmetry.space_group_name_H-M   'P 1'
#
loop_
_entity.id
_entity.type
_entity.pdbx_description
1 polymer ?
#
loop_
_entity_poly.entity_id
_entity_poly.type
_entity_poly.pdbx_seq_one_letter_code
_entity_poly.pdbx_strand_id
1 'polypeptide(L)'
;MMQEPISDQAVVRAERFMLRAPRRADIGLLALYAGDARVAEGARSIPHPLPPGAVEGYVARAQAPERHEDVWVMDGGEKGHEVLGVISLTRMDRGQAQLGYWVAPAMWNTGIASEAVSALVQANPLGNETLFAEVFQDNPASARVLTNAGFAYIGDAEAHSVARDANVPTWTYIRKMG
;
A
#
# COMPACT_ATOMS: atom_id res chain seq x y z
N MET A 1 8.58 -21.39 21.00
CA MET A 1 8.47 -20.75 19.68
C MET A 1 7.08 -20.19 19.50
N MET A 2 6.99 -18.89 19.29
CA MET A 2 5.67 -18.26 19.08
C MET A 2 5.29 -18.39 17.62
N GLN A 3 4.12 -18.94 17.36
CA GLN A 3 3.56 -18.93 16.01
C GLN A 3 2.98 -17.55 15.72
N GLU A 4 3.12 -17.10 14.50
CA GLU A 4 2.45 -15.88 14.07
C GLU A 4 0.93 -16.11 14.02
N PRO A 5 0.15 -15.07 14.33
CA PRO A 5 -1.30 -15.19 14.19
C PRO A 5 -1.68 -15.58 12.77
N ILE A 6 -2.62 -16.51 12.63
CA ILE A 6 -3.16 -16.84 11.31
C ILE A 6 -4.07 -15.68 10.89
N SER A 7 -3.70 -15.01 9.81
CA SER A 7 -4.52 -13.96 9.25
C SER A 7 -5.67 -14.57 8.44
N ASP A 8 -6.88 -14.04 8.63
CA ASP A 8 -8.03 -14.36 7.80
C ASP A 8 -8.03 -13.61 6.47
N GLN A 9 -7.01 -12.78 6.25
CA GLN A 9 -6.88 -11.96 5.07
C GLN A 9 -6.60 -12.80 3.83
N ALA A 10 -7.36 -12.56 2.77
CA ALA A 10 -7.21 -13.29 1.53
C ALA A 10 -5.84 -13.06 0.89
N VAL A 11 -5.26 -14.14 0.34
CA VAL A 11 -4.09 -14.04 -0.53
C VAL A 11 -4.59 -13.75 -1.94
N VAL A 12 -3.99 -12.76 -2.61
CA VAL A 12 -4.36 -12.37 -3.96
C VAL A 12 -3.19 -12.64 -4.89
N ARG A 13 -3.44 -13.39 -5.97
CA ARG A 13 -2.39 -13.69 -6.94
C ARG A 13 -2.35 -12.62 -8.03
N ALA A 14 -1.15 -12.12 -8.29
CA ALA A 14 -0.82 -11.31 -9.45
C ALA A 14 0.00 -12.18 -10.42
N GLU A 15 0.36 -11.64 -11.57
CA GLU A 15 1.09 -12.41 -12.58
C GLU A 15 2.51 -12.77 -12.14
N ARG A 16 3.26 -11.80 -11.61
CA ARG A 16 4.67 -11.97 -11.25
C ARG A 16 4.91 -12.13 -9.76
N PHE A 17 3.90 -11.93 -8.93
CA PHE A 17 4.05 -11.98 -7.48
C PHE A 17 2.70 -12.27 -6.83
N MET A 18 2.72 -12.39 -5.53
CA MET A 18 1.51 -12.65 -4.74
C MET A 18 1.36 -11.55 -3.69
N LEU A 19 0.12 -11.20 -3.38
CA LEU A 19 -0.22 -10.27 -2.31
C LEU A 19 -0.62 -11.11 -1.09
N ARG A 20 0.09 -10.93 0.00
CA ARG A 20 -0.16 -11.67 1.24
C ARG A 20 -0.02 -10.76 2.46
N ALA A 21 -0.57 -11.21 3.59
CA ALA A 21 -0.44 -10.46 4.83
C ALA A 21 1.02 -10.35 5.27
N PRO A 22 1.41 -9.24 5.92
CA PRO A 22 2.77 -9.09 6.44
C PRO A 22 3.10 -10.13 7.50
N ARG A 23 4.38 -10.51 7.57
CA ARG A 23 4.94 -11.45 8.53
C ARG A 23 6.09 -10.78 9.27
N ARG A 24 6.47 -11.33 10.42
CA ARG A 24 7.64 -10.86 11.15
C ARG A 24 8.91 -10.92 10.31
N ALA A 25 9.05 -11.94 9.48
CA ALA A 25 10.20 -12.07 8.59
C ALA A 25 10.33 -10.92 7.59
N ASP A 26 9.28 -10.16 7.35
CA ASP A 26 9.30 -9.02 6.44
C ASP A 26 9.89 -7.75 7.05
N ILE A 27 9.99 -7.67 8.38
CA ILE A 27 10.35 -6.45 9.10
C ILE A 27 11.65 -5.85 8.58
N GLY A 28 12.67 -6.68 8.35
CA GLY A 28 13.96 -6.19 7.87
C GLY A 28 13.87 -5.46 6.53
N LEU A 29 13.24 -6.07 5.54
CA LEU A 29 13.07 -5.47 4.21
C LEU A 29 12.10 -4.28 4.24
N LEU A 30 11.01 -4.38 5.00
CA LEU A 30 10.08 -3.27 5.17
C LEU A 30 10.79 -2.04 5.77
N ALA A 31 11.62 -2.24 6.79
CA ALA A 31 12.38 -1.17 7.41
C ALA A 31 13.41 -0.56 6.44
N LEU A 32 14.06 -1.41 5.65
CA LEU A 32 15.02 -0.95 4.65
C LEU A 32 14.36 -0.03 3.62
N TYR A 33 13.21 -0.45 3.08
CA TYR A 33 12.54 0.32 2.02
C TYR A 33 11.78 1.52 2.57
N ALA A 34 11.05 1.35 3.67
CA ALA A 34 10.32 2.46 4.29
C ALA A 34 11.26 3.50 4.90
N GLY A 35 12.49 3.10 5.24
CA GLY A 35 13.52 4.01 5.71
C GLY A 35 14.16 4.86 4.61
N ASP A 36 13.89 4.55 3.34
CA ASP A 36 14.36 5.35 2.21
C ASP A 36 13.52 6.62 2.09
N ALA A 37 14.17 7.79 2.06
CA ALA A 37 13.48 9.07 1.99
C ALA A 37 12.55 9.16 0.78
N ARG A 38 12.94 8.56 -0.35
CA ARG A 38 12.12 8.60 -1.57
C ARG A 38 10.79 7.87 -1.39
N VAL A 39 10.78 6.78 -0.63
CA VAL A 39 9.55 6.04 -0.31
C VAL A 39 8.71 6.84 0.68
N ALA A 40 9.33 7.33 1.76
CA ALA A 40 8.62 8.07 2.79
C ALA A 40 7.96 9.34 2.25
N GLU A 41 8.67 10.07 1.39
CA GLU A 41 8.16 11.31 0.79
C GLU A 41 7.02 11.08 -0.18
N GLY A 42 6.93 9.90 -0.78
CA GLY A 42 5.82 9.52 -1.66
C GLY A 42 4.60 8.98 -0.94
N ALA A 43 4.72 8.68 0.35
CA ALA A 43 3.65 8.16 1.19
C ALA A 43 3.22 9.22 2.21
N ARG A 44 1.97 9.15 2.69
CA ARG A 44 1.48 10.15 3.64
C ARG A 44 1.94 9.90 5.07
N SER A 45 2.04 8.65 5.46
CA SER A 45 2.13 8.26 6.88
C SER A 45 3.46 7.67 7.31
N ILE A 46 4.45 7.60 6.42
CA ILE A 46 5.76 7.06 6.76
C ILE A 46 6.66 8.20 7.22
N PRO A 47 7.08 8.22 8.49
CA PRO A 47 8.01 9.25 8.96
C PRO A 47 9.41 9.00 8.44
N HIS A 48 10.19 10.08 8.32
CA HIS A 48 11.60 9.98 7.94
C HIS A 48 12.43 10.91 8.82
N PRO A 49 13.44 10.39 9.54
CA PRO A 49 13.83 9.00 9.62
C PRO A 49 12.79 8.14 10.37
N LEU A 50 12.82 6.83 10.13
CA LEU A 50 11.93 5.90 10.82
C LEU A 50 12.26 5.85 12.31
N PRO A 51 11.27 6.05 13.20
CA PRO A 51 11.49 5.86 14.62
C PRO A 51 11.77 4.38 14.95
N PRO A 52 12.53 4.09 16.00
CA PRO A 52 12.70 2.72 16.47
C PRO A 52 11.34 2.06 16.75
N GLY A 53 11.18 0.81 16.31
CA GLY A 53 9.95 0.05 16.52
C GLY A 53 8.79 0.39 15.60
N ALA A 54 8.96 1.33 14.67
CA ALA A 54 7.88 1.75 13.77
C ALA A 54 7.37 0.61 12.89
N VAL A 55 8.27 -0.17 12.30
CA VAL A 55 7.89 -1.26 11.39
C VAL A 55 7.32 -2.44 12.17
N GLU A 56 7.89 -2.76 13.32
CA GLU A 56 7.37 -3.80 14.21
C GLU A 56 5.92 -3.49 14.61
N GLY A 57 5.64 -2.25 14.98
CA GLY A 57 4.28 -1.79 15.29
C GLY A 57 3.35 -1.85 14.09
N TYR A 58 3.85 -1.48 12.92
CA TYR A 58 3.09 -1.55 11.66
C TYR A 58 2.67 -3.00 11.35
N VAL A 59 3.60 -3.93 11.42
CA VAL A 59 3.32 -5.35 11.18
C VAL A 59 2.34 -5.89 12.21
N ALA A 60 2.52 -5.54 13.48
CA ALA A 60 1.60 -5.98 14.55
C ALA A 60 0.16 -5.48 14.31
N ARG A 61 0.00 -4.20 13.90
CA ARG A 61 -1.32 -3.66 13.57
C ARG A 61 -1.93 -4.34 12.35
N ALA A 62 -1.12 -4.65 11.35
CA ALA A 62 -1.58 -5.32 10.14
C ALA A 62 -2.05 -6.75 10.40
N GLN A 63 -1.52 -7.39 11.43
CA GLN A 63 -1.90 -8.76 11.83
C GLN A 63 -3.06 -8.79 12.82
N ALA A 64 -3.51 -7.65 13.34
CA ALA A 64 -4.57 -7.62 14.35
C ALA A 64 -5.91 -8.03 13.75
N PRO A 65 -6.75 -8.79 14.50
CA PRO A 65 -8.07 -9.19 14.01
C PRO A 65 -8.99 -7.99 13.72
N GLU A 66 -8.91 -6.94 14.54
CA GLU A 66 -9.73 -5.73 14.43
C GLU A 66 -8.92 -4.58 13.87
N ARG A 67 -8.37 -4.79 12.68
CA ARG A 67 -7.55 -3.78 12.02
C ARG A 67 -8.40 -2.83 11.17
N HIS A 68 -7.98 -1.58 11.09
CA HIS A 68 -8.61 -0.58 10.23
C HIS A 68 -8.00 -0.58 8.81
N GLU A 69 -6.77 -1.06 8.71
CA GLU A 69 -6.04 -1.11 7.45
C GLU A 69 -5.66 -2.56 7.16
N ASP A 70 -6.09 -3.04 6.00
CA ASP A 70 -5.69 -4.34 5.49
C ASP A 70 -4.47 -4.15 4.60
N VAL A 71 -3.35 -4.76 4.98
CA VAL A 71 -2.06 -4.58 4.31
C VAL A 71 -1.66 -5.87 3.62
N TRP A 72 -1.25 -5.76 2.37
CA TRP A 72 -0.67 -6.88 1.60
C TRP A 72 0.76 -6.53 1.22
N VAL A 73 1.66 -7.47 1.44
CA VAL A 73 3.03 -7.41 0.96
C VAL A 73 3.06 -7.99 -0.46
N MET A 74 3.74 -7.31 -1.36
CA MET A 74 3.98 -7.80 -2.72
C MET A 74 5.17 -8.75 -2.67
N ASP A 75 4.89 -10.06 -2.69
CA ASP A 75 5.89 -11.12 -2.49
C ASP A 75 6.27 -11.73 -3.83
N GLY A 76 7.51 -11.49 -4.27
CA GLY A 76 8.04 -12.03 -5.50
C GLY A 76 8.51 -13.48 -5.41
N GLY A 77 8.50 -14.08 -4.23
CA GLY A 77 8.80 -15.50 -4.02
C GLY A 77 10.27 -15.89 -4.12
N GLU A 78 11.12 -15.02 -4.63
CA GLU A 78 12.55 -15.28 -4.78
C GLU A 78 13.34 -14.66 -3.64
N LYS A 79 14.50 -15.25 -3.33
CA LYS A 79 15.38 -14.72 -2.31
C LYS A 79 15.77 -13.27 -2.63
N GLY A 80 15.49 -12.36 -1.70
CA GLY A 80 15.70 -10.93 -1.88
C GLY A 80 14.51 -10.21 -2.51
N HIS A 81 13.50 -10.94 -3.00
CA HIS A 81 12.28 -10.38 -3.59
C HIS A 81 11.03 -10.71 -2.78
N GLU A 82 11.20 -11.07 -1.52
CA GLU A 82 10.09 -11.40 -0.61
C GLU A 82 9.24 -10.18 -0.29
N VAL A 83 9.80 -8.98 -0.45
CA VAL A 83 9.07 -7.72 -0.32
C VAL A 83 9.44 -6.83 -1.50
N LEU A 84 8.54 -6.70 -2.46
CA LEU A 84 8.69 -5.74 -3.57
C LEU A 84 8.04 -4.40 -3.25
N GLY A 85 7.10 -4.41 -2.32
CA GLY A 85 6.36 -3.23 -1.90
C GLY A 85 5.16 -3.63 -1.06
N VAL A 86 4.30 -2.65 -0.81
CA VAL A 86 3.10 -2.80 0.02
C VAL A 86 1.92 -2.16 -0.68
N ILE A 87 0.76 -2.79 -0.60
CA ILE A 87 -0.51 -2.21 -1.02
C ILE A 87 -1.52 -2.41 0.12
N SER A 88 -2.36 -1.41 0.38
CA SER A 88 -3.27 -1.47 1.50
C SER A 88 -4.64 -0.87 1.18
N LEU A 89 -5.63 -1.31 1.95
CA LEU A 89 -6.98 -0.75 1.94
C LEU A 89 -7.29 -0.29 3.35
N THR A 90 -7.49 1.01 3.53
CA THR A 90 -7.95 1.58 4.78
C THR A 90 -9.47 1.61 4.76
N ARG A 91 -10.10 0.92 5.71
CA ARG A 91 -11.55 0.77 5.75
C ARG A 91 -12.23 2.10 6.06
N MET A 92 -13.27 2.37 5.32
CA MET A 92 -14.15 3.52 5.50
C MET A 92 -15.58 3.01 5.67
N ASP A 93 -16.52 3.91 5.94
CA ASP A 93 -17.92 3.53 6.06
C ASP A 93 -18.53 3.16 4.70
N ARG A 94 -19.66 2.45 4.74
CA ARG A 94 -20.55 2.21 3.59
C ARG A 94 -19.91 1.45 2.44
N GLY A 95 -19.10 0.43 2.77
CA GLY A 95 -18.47 -0.39 1.74
C GLY A 95 -17.41 0.35 0.95
N GLN A 96 -16.79 1.35 1.54
CA GLN A 96 -15.73 2.14 0.92
C GLN A 96 -14.38 1.83 1.57
N ALA A 97 -13.32 2.01 0.81
CA ALA A 97 -11.95 1.91 1.33
C ALA A 97 -11.03 2.84 0.55
N GLN A 98 -9.95 3.25 1.20
CA GLN A 98 -8.91 4.04 0.57
C GLN A 98 -7.73 3.16 0.25
N LEU A 99 -7.34 3.15 -1.01
CA LEU A 99 -6.18 2.42 -1.53
C LEU A 99 -4.91 3.23 -1.31
N GLY A 100 -3.86 2.56 -0.83
CA GLY A 100 -2.52 3.13 -0.76
C GLY A 100 -1.51 2.09 -1.17
N TYR A 101 -0.35 2.52 -1.66
CA TYR A 101 0.73 1.60 -2.03
C TYR A 101 2.06 2.31 -2.15
N TRP A 102 3.13 1.54 -2.00
CA TRP A 102 4.47 1.97 -2.36
C TRP A 102 5.27 0.76 -2.84
N VAL A 103 6.28 1.00 -3.63
CA VAL A 103 7.14 -0.02 -4.23
C VAL A 103 8.59 0.31 -3.88
N ALA A 104 9.40 -0.73 -3.64
CA ALA A 104 10.83 -0.56 -3.41
C ALA A 104 11.47 0.19 -4.57
N PRO A 105 12.32 1.20 -4.30
CA PRO A 105 12.86 2.05 -5.37
C PRO A 105 13.56 1.31 -6.51
N ALA A 106 14.24 0.21 -6.20
CA ALA A 106 14.90 -0.60 -7.23
C ALA A 106 13.91 -1.22 -8.24
N MET A 107 12.64 -1.31 -7.87
CA MET A 107 11.59 -1.90 -8.71
C MET A 107 10.70 -0.85 -9.39
N TRP A 108 11.03 0.42 -9.26
CA TRP A 108 10.27 1.50 -9.92
C TRP A 108 10.37 1.37 -11.44
N ASN A 109 9.30 1.77 -12.13
CA ASN A 109 9.18 1.73 -13.59
C ASN A 109 9.25 0.32 -14.18
N THR A 110 8.86 -0.69 -13.39
CA THR A 110 8.81 -2.09 -13.85
C THR A 110 7.39 -2.64 -13.94
N GLY A 111 6.38 -1.80 -13.68
CA GLY A 111 4.97 -2.21 -13.74
C GLY A 111 4.46 -2.92 -12.49
N ILE A 112 5.25 -2.99 -11.42
CA ILE A 112 4.86 -3.69 -10.18
C ILE A 112 3.63 -3.03 -9.54
N ALA A 113 3.62 -1.70 -9.40
CA ALA A 113 2.48 -0.99 -8.80
C ALA A 113 1.20 -1.20 -9.61
N SER A 114 1.26 -1.09 -10.93
CA SER A 114 0.11 -1.31 -11.81
C SER A 114 -0.45 -2.71 -11.67
N GLU A 115 0.43 -3.70 -11.61
CA GLU A 115 0.03 -5.10 -11.46
C GLU A 115 -0.63 -5.34 -10.10
N ALA A 116 -0.07 -4.77 -9.02
CA ALA A 116 -0.64 -4.91 -7.67
C ALA A 116 -2.02 -4.27 -7.58
N VAL A 117 -2.18 -3.05 -8.09
CA VAL A 117 -3.46 -2.36 -8.06
C VAL A 117 -4.50 -3.13 -8.86
N SER A 118 -4.16 -3.57 -10.08
CA SER A 118 -5.09 -4.36 -10.91
C SER A 118 -5.50 -5.65 -10.24
N ALA A 119 -4.57 -6.37 -9.64
CA ALA A 119 -4.86 -7.63 -8.96
C ALA A 119 -5.81 -7.41 -7.77
N LEU A 120 -5.55 -6.39 -6.96
CA LEU A 120 -6.37 -6.10 -5.79
C LEU A 120 -7.78 -5.64 -6.19
N VAL A 121 -7.88 -4.80 -7.20
CA VAL A 121 -9.16 -4.32 -7.71
C VAL A 121 -10.00 -5.48 -8.26
N GLN A 122 -9.40 -6.36 -9.06
CA GLN A 122 -10.10 -7.51 -9.62
C GLN A 122 -10.57 -8.49 -8.56
N ALA A 123 -9.74 -8.75 -7.55
CA ALA A 123 -10.09 -9.65 -6.47
C ALA A 123 -11.15 -9.07 -5.54
N ASN A 124 -11.12 -7.75 -5.33
CA ASN A 124 -12.01 -7.05 -4.41
C ASN A 124 -12.22 -7.82 -3.09
N PRO A 125 -11.14 -8.09 -2.34
CA PRO A 125 -11.19 -9.05 -1.23
C PRO A 125 -12.07 -8.62 -0.07
N LEU A 126 -12.34 -7.33 0.08
CA LEU A 126 -13.21 -6.80 1.13
C LEU A 126 -14.65 -6.60 0.65
N GLY A 127 -14.95 -6.88 -0.61
CA GLY A 127 -16.28 -6.65 -1.17
C GLY A 127 -16.68 -5.20 -1.16
N ASN A 128 -15.76 -4.29 -1.43
CA ASN A 128 -16.03 -2.85 -1.44
C ASN A 128 -16.91 -2.47 -2.62
N GLU A 129 -17.78 -1.49 -2.40
CA GLU A 129 -18.57 -0.89 -3.47
C GLU A 129 -17.79 0.22 -4.19
N THR A 130 -16.91 0.91 -3.46
CA THR A 130 -16.13 2.03 -3.97
C THR A 130 -14.75 2.05 -3.34
N LEU A 131 -13.74 2.31 -4.17
CA LEU A 131 -12.37 2.58 -3.71
C LEU A 131 -12.01 4.02 -4.02
N PHE A 132 -11.34 4.65 -3.06
CA PHE A 132 -10.72 5.97 -3.22
C PHE A 132 -9.22 5.82 -3.20
N ALA A 133 -8.52 6.72 -3.86
CA ALA A 133 -7.08 6.82 -3.78
C ALA A 133 -6.66 8.28 -3.90
N GLU A 134 -5.59 8.64 -3.22
CA GLU A 134 -5.06 9.99 -3.23
C GLU A 134 -3.57 9.92 -3.50
N VAL A 135 -3.09 10.71 -4.44
CA VAL A 135 -1.68 10.76 -4.80
C VAL A 135 -1.18 12.19 -4.76
N PHE A 136 0.08 12.38 -4.38
CA PHE A 136 0.69 13.70 -4.42
C PHE A 136 0.84 14.16 -5.86
N GLN A 137 0.60 15.45 -6.08
CA GLN A 137 0.63 16.03 -7.44
C GLN A 137 2.03 16.01 -8.06
N ASP A 138 3.07 15.88 -7.24
CA ASP A 138 4.44 15.73 -7.73
C ASP A 138 4.81 14.26 -8.05
N ASN A 139 3.82 13.35 -8.06
CA ASN A 139 4.01 11.96 -8.41
C ASN A 139 3.05 11.53 -9.54
N PRO A 140 3.26 12.02 -10.76
CA PRO A 140 2.37 11.70 -11.89
C PRO A 140 2.40 10.22 -12.29
N ALA A 141 3.47 9.50 -11.99
CA ALA A 141 3.55 8.07 -12.27
C ALA A 141 2.48 7.29 -11.47
N SER A 142 2.27 7.68 -10.20
CA SER A 142 1.24 7.06 -9.37
C SER A 142 -0.16 7.36 -9.89
N ALA A 143 -0.40 8.57 -10.38
CA ALA A 143 -1.67 8.94 -11.01
C ALA A 143 -1.95 8.07 -12.24
N ARG A 144 -0.93 7.80 -13.07
CA ARG A 144 -1.11 6.92 -14.23
C ARG A 144 -1.47 5.49 -13.85
N VAL A 145 -0.88 4.99 -12.76
CA VAL A 145 -1.22 3.66 -12.24
C VAL A 145 -2.70 3.56 -11.93
N LEU A 146 -3.23 4.56 -11.25
CA LEU A 146 -4.66 4.60 -10.88
C LEU A 146 -5.56 4.73 -12.11
N THR A 147 -5.24 5.63 -13.02
CA THR A 147 -6.00 5.82 -14.25
C THR A 147 -6.07 4.53 -15.07
N ASN A 148 -4.93 3.84 -15.21
CA ASN A 148 -4.86 2.58 -15.94
C ASN A 148 -5.65 1.46 -15.27
N ALA A 149 -5.87 1.55 -13.97
CA ALA A 149 -6.68 0.58 -13.22
C ALA A 149 -8.17 0.93 -13.18
N GLY A 150 -8.59 1.95 -13.91
CA GLY A 150 -10.00 2.33 -14.02
C GLY A 150 -10.47 3.36 -12.98
N PHE A 151 -9.55 3.98 -12.27
CA PHE A 151 -9.89 5.08 -11.36
C PHE A 151 -10.10 6.37 -12.16
N ALA A 152 -11.08 7.16 -11.74
CA ALA A 152 -11.38 8.45 -12.32
C ALA A 152 -11.00 9.58 -11.37
N TYR A 153 -10.39 10.63 -11.90
CA TYR A 153 -10.03 11.83 -11.14
C TYR A 153 -11.32 12.56 -10.73
N ILE A 154 -11.40 13.00 -9.48
CA ILE A 154 -12.57 13.70 -8.96
C ILE A 154 -12.26 15.04 -8.28
N GLY A 155 -11.01 15.40 -8.13
CA GLY A 155 -10.69 16.74 -7.61
C GLY A 155 -9.33 16.84 -6.97
N ASP A 156 -8.95 18.09 -6.70
CA ASP A 156 -7.72 18.43 -5.99
C ASP A 156 -8.01 18.50 -4.50
N ALA A 157 -7.00 18.16 -3.70
CA ALA A 157 -7.04 18.24 -2.25
C ALA A 157 -5.63 18.47 -1.71
N GLU A 158 -5.48 18.37 -0.41
CA GLU A 158 -4.19 18.38 0.26
C GLU A 158 -4.15 17.24 1.26
N ALA A 159 -2.97 16.71 1.50
CA ALA A 159 -2.74 15.74 2.57
C ALA A 159 -1.47 16.10 3.30
N HIS A 160 -1.47 15.88 4.61
CA HIS A 160 -0.27 16.06 5.41
C HIS A 160 0.70 14.90 5.13
N SER A 161 1.93 15.25 4.75
CA SER A 161 3.01 14.29 4.61
C SER A 161 3.83 14.29 5.90
N VAL A 162 3.88 13.17 6.60
CA VAL A 162 4.65 13.05 7.85
C VAL A 162 6.14 13.24 7.56
N ALA A 163 6.65 12.63 6.49
CA ALA A 163 8.07 12.73 6.14
C ALA A 163 8.48 14.16 5.74
N ARG A 164 7.60 14.87 5.04
CA ARG A 164 7.88 16.24 4.59
C ARG A 164 7.51 17.29 5.63
N ASP A 165 6.78 16.90 6.66
CA ASP A 165 6.24 17.79 7.70
C ASP A 165 5.52 19.00 7.09
N ALA A 166 4.65 18.73 6.13
CA ALA A 166 3.95 19.76 5.37
C ALA A 166 2.69 19.19 4.74
N ASN A 167 1.72 20.07 4.49
CA ASN A 167 0.59 19.73 3.64
C ASN A 167 1.04 19.80 2.19
N VAL A 168 0.75 18.75 1.43
CA VAL A 168 1.18 18.62 0.03
C VAL A 168 -0.06 18.48 -0.85
N PRO A 169 -0.12 19.20 -1.97
CA PRO A 169 -1.26 19.06 -2.90
C PRO A 169 -1.39 17.64 -3.41
N THR A 170 -2.63 17.19 -3.51
CA THR A 170 -2.98 15.85 -3.99
C THR A 170 -4.03 15.90 -5.08
N TRP A 171 -4.11 14.79 -5.83
CA TRP A 171 -5.22 14.46 -6.72
C TRP A 171 -5.99 13.31 -6.10
N THR A 172 -7.33 13.42 -6.08
CA THR A 172 -8.21 12.38 -5.55
C THR A 172 -8.86 11.61 -6.70
N TYR A 173 -8.87 10.29 -6.55
CA TYR A 173 -9.41 9.35 -7.54
C TYR A 173 -10.45 8.45 -6.91
N ILE A 174 -11.39 8.00 -7.72
CA ILE A 174 -12.47 7.11 -7.31
C ILE A 174 -12.62 5.97 -8.32
N ARG A 175 -12.91 4.76 -7.82
CA ARG A 175 -13.31 3.64 -8.66
C ARG A 175 -14.52 2.95 -8.05
N LYS A 176 -15.60 2.93 -8.79
CA LYS A 176 -16.77 2.15 -8.40
C LYS A 176 -16.55 0.69 -8.78
N MET A 177 -16.83 -0.19 -7.83
CA MET A 177 -16.64 -1.62 -8.00
C MET A 177 -17.98 -2.19 -8.43
N GLY A 178 -18.01 -2.66 -9.63
CA GLY A 178 -19.27 -3.06 -10.21
C GLY A 178 -19.64 -4.47 -9.95
#